data_6a00c26f733af48f10d5bf76d9ae3111
#
_entry.id   6a00c26f733af48f10d5bf76d9ae3111
#
_cell.length_a   1.000
_cell.length_b   1.000
_cell.length_c   1.000
_cell.angle_alpha   90.00
_cell.angle_beta   90.00
_cell.angle_gamma   90.00
#
_symmetry.space_group_name_H-M   'P 1'
#
loop_
_entity.id
_entity.type
_entity.pdbx_description
1 polymer ?
#
loop_
_entity_poly.entity_id
_entity_poly.type
_entity_poly.pdbx_seq_one_letter_code
_entity_poly.pdbx_strand_id
1 'polypeptide(L)'
;MRGQSAWPMTQALATLALTLAAMTPADRERAEFVVFVNAVGTVESGLDYNAVGDRGAAVGAWQMHTVAWITANQWRKANEMPTLSRAQWKNQIVQRAMAMSYLSWCKETLVKEGIAKPTHEQVYMMFAWGYTNFKESGFDMAKAPAKKRDAAERVGNIYRELIK
;
A
#
# COMPACT_ATOMS: atom_id res chain seq x y z
N MET A 1 -40.95 -0.61 17.10
CA MET A 1 -39.49 -0.44 17.33
C MET A 1 -38.81 -1.77 17.02
N ARG A 2 -38.08 -1.87 15.92
CA ARG A 2 -37.34 -3.09 15.55
C ARG A 2 -35.90 -2.89 16.01
N GLY A 3 -35.47 -3.73 16.99
CA GLY A 3 -34.07 -3.74 17.46
C GLY A 3 -33.14 -4.17 16.34
N GLN A 4 -32.20 -3.32 15.98
CA GLN A 4 -31.07 -3.72 15.15
C GLN A 4 -30.14 -4.56 16.04
N SER A 5 -30.06 -5.87 15.76
CA SER A 5 -29.08 -6.74 16.36
C SER A 5 -27.69 -6.37 15.83
N ALA A 6 -26.92 -5.64 16.65
CA ALA A 6 -25.50 -5.48 16.39
C ALA A 6 -24.83 -6.86 16.43
N TRP A 7 -24.29 -7.32 15.31
CA TRP A 7 -23.46 -8.53 15.27
C TRP A 7 -22.23 -8.26 16.13
N PRO A 8 -21.91 -9.11 17.11
CA PRO A 8 -20.76 -8.88 17.96
C PRO A 8 -19.48 -8.91 17.10
N MET A 9 -18.63 -7.90 17.25
CA MET A 9 -17.34 -7.75 16.51
C MET A 9 -16.47 -9.03 16.59
N THR A 10 -16.59 -9.80 17.66
CA THR A 10 -15.93 -11.09 17.85
C THR A 10 -16.31 -12.14 16.80
N GLN A 11 -17.57 -12.17 16.33
CA GLN A 11 -17.99 -13.12 15.29
C GLN A 11 -17.46 -12.71 13.91
N ALA A 12 -17.40 -11.43 13.61
CA ALA A 12 -16.84 -10.93 12.34
C ALA A 12 -15.34 -11.24 12.23
N LEU A 13 -14.59 -11.08 13.31
CA LEU A 13 -13.15 -11.39 13.36
C LEU A 13 -12.89 -12.92 13.28
N ALA A 14 -13.70 -13.73 13.95
CA ALA A 14 -13.60 -15.18 13.85
C ALA A 14 -13.93 -15.71 12.45
N THR A 15 -14.92 -15.11 11.77
CA THR A 15 -15.29 -15.46 10.39
C THR A 15 -14.16 -15.07 9.43
N LEU A 16 -13.54 -13.91 9.61
CA LEU A 16 -12.41 -13.47 8.78
C LEU A 16 -11.20 -14.41 8.95
N ALA A 17 -10.86 -14.80 10.17
CA ALA A 17 -9.76 -15.72 10.46
C ALA A 17 -10.00 -17.12 9.85
N LEU A 18 -11.22 -17.66 9.92
CA LEU A 18 -11.61 -18.91 9.29
C LEU A 18 -11.56 -18.83 7.77
N THR A 19 -11.95 -17.69 7.18
CA THR A 19 -11.90 -17.48 5.72
C THR A 19 -10.46 -17.45 5.23
N LEU A 20 -9.55 -16.78 5.93
CA LEU A 20 -8.12 -16.74 5.60
C LEU A 20 -7.47 -18.13 5.71
N ALA A 21 -7.88 -18.96 6.68
CA ALA A 21 -7.37 -20.32 6.84
C ALA A 21 -7.78 -21.28 5.71
N ALA A 22 -8.90 -21.02 5.05
CA ALA A 22 -9.42 -21.82 3.93
C ALA A 22 -8.89 -21.38 2.55
N MET A 23 -8.16 -20.25 2.48
CA MET A 23 -7.62 -19.72 1.21
C MET A 23 -6.40 -20.52 0.74
N THR A 24 -6.23 -20.61 -0.59
CA THR A 24 -4.96 -21.06 -1.15
C THR A 24 -3.82 -20.11 -0.74
N PRO A 25 -2.56 -20.57 -0.70
CA PRO A 25 -1.43 -19.69 -0.40
C PRO A 25 -1.37 -18.44 -1.29
N ALA A 26 -1.69 -18.58 -2.58
CA ALA A 26 -1.71 -17.47 -3.53
C ALA A 26 -2.84 -16.46 -3.26
N ASP A 27 -4.03 -16.94 -2.90
CA ASP A 27 -5.15 -16.07 -2.56
C ASP A 27 -4.91 -15.34 -1.24
N ARG A 28 -4.28 -16.02 -0.28
CA ARG A 28 -3.87 -15.42 0.98
C ARG A 28 -2.86 -14.30 0.74
N GLU A 29 -1.81 -14.53 -0.05
CA GLU A 29 -0.82 -13.50 -0.40
C GLU A 29 -1.47 -12.28 -1.05
N ARG A 30 -2.45 -12.50 -1.96
CA ARG A 30 -3.20 -11.41 -2.58
C ARG A 30 -4.03 -10.63 -1.55
N ALA A 31 -4.73 -11.32 -0.64
CA ALA A 31 -5.53 -10.69 0.40
C ALA A 31 -4.65 -9.87 1.35
N GLU A 32 -3.53 -10.43 1.80
CA GLU A 32 -2.55 -9.75 2.64
C GLU A 32 -1.96 -8.52 1.94
N PHE A 33 -1.69 -8.61 0.63
CA PHE A 33 -1.24 -7.45 -0.13
C PHE A 33 -2.29 -6.33 -0.19
N VAL A 34 -3.57 -6.67 -0.36
CA VAL A 34 -4.66 -5.67 -0.29
C VAL A 34 -4.73 -5.02 1.09
N VAL A 35 -4.55 -5.78 2.17
CA VAL A 35 -4.47 -5.24 3.54
C VAL A 35 -3.30 -4.27 3.68
N PHE A 36 -2.13 -4.63 3.17
CA PHE A 36 -0.96 -3.76 3.16
C PHE A 36 -1.20 -2.45 2.38
N VAL A 37 -1.78 -2.55 1.18
CA VAL A 37 -2.13 -1.36 0.36
C VAL A 37 -3.07 -0.43 1.13
N ASN A 38 -4.06 -0.97 1.84
CA ASN A 38 -4.97 -0.18 2.67
C ASN A 38 -4.25 0.46 3.86
N ALA A 39 -3.33 -0.25 4.52
CA ALA A 39 -2.52 0.30 5.61
C ALA A 39 -1.70 1.52 5.14
N VAL A 40 -1.11 1.45 3.94
CA VAL A 40 -0.42 2.60 3.31
C VAL A 40 -1.38 3.78 3.14
N GLY A 41 -2.55 3.58 2.52
CA GLY A 41 -3.54 4.66 2.33
C GLY A 41 -4.03 5.26 3.65
N THR A 42 -4.18 4.43 4.69
CA THR A 42 -4.54 4.90 6.04
C THR A 42 -3.48 5.83 6.61
N VAL A 43 -2.20 5.52 6.45
CA VAL A 43 -1.09 6.36 6.95
C VAL A 43 -0.92 7.63 6.11
N GLU A 44 -1.12 7.56 4.79
CA GLU A 44 -0.94 8.71 3.90
C GLU A 44 -2.04 9.77 4.03
N SER A 45 -3.31 9.37 4.17
CA SER A 45 -4.43 10.32 4.18
C SER A 45 -5.62 9.90 5.04
N GLY A 46 -5.56 8.80 5.81
CA GLY A 46 -6.73 8.20 6.44
C GLY A 46 -7.69 7.55 5.42
N LEU A 47 -7.20 7.11 4.27
CA LEU A 47 -7.98 6.62 3.13
C LEU A 47 -8.94 7.68 2.53
N ASP A 48 -8.60 8.96 2.64
CA ASP A 48 -9.36 10.01 1.97
C ASP A 48 -9.06 10.04 0.45
N TYR A 49 -10.00 9.55 -0.34
CA TYR A 49 -9.89 9.51 -1.80
C TYR A 49 -9.91 10.90 -2.47
N ASN A 50 -10.29 11.94 -1.74
CA ASN A 50 -10.29 13.32 -2.23
C ASN A 50 -9.11 14.14 -1.72
N ALA A 51 -8.23 13.53 -0.92
CA ALA A 51 -7.08 14.22 -0.35
C ALA A 51 -6.18 14.81 -1.43
N VAL A 52 -5.72 16.03 -1.19
CA VAL A 52 -4.77 16.74 -2.04
C VAL A 52 -3.68 17.31 -1.14
N GLY A 53 -2.46 16.81 -1.31
CA GLY A 53 -1.28 17.22 -0.56
C GLY A 53 -0.23 17.89 -1.43
N ASP A 54 0.87 18.31 -0.82
CA ASP A 54 2.04 18.89 -1.47
C ASP A 54 1.69 19.96 -2.53
N ARG A 55 0.80 20.88 -2.17
CA ARG A 55 0.30 21.96 -3.06
C ARG A 55 -0.29 21.43 -4.37
N GLY A 56 -0.95 20.27 -4.34
CA GLY A 56 -1.58 19.64 -5.51
C GLY A 56 -0.73 18.59 -6.22
N ALA A 57 0.51 18.38 -5.79
CA ALA A 57 1.38 17.37 -6.41
C ALA A 57 1.03 15.94 -5.97
N ALA A 58 0.60 15.74 -4.73
CA ALA A 58 0.14 14.48 -4.17
C ALA A 58 -1.39 14.39 -4.21
N VAL A 59 -1.94 13.28 -4.68
CA VAL A 59 -3.41 13.13 -4.84
C VAL A 59 -3.92 11.79 -4.35
N GLY A 60 -5.15 11.82 -3.83
CA GLY A 60 -5.96 10.67 -3.45
C GLY A 60 -5.53 9.99 -2.16
N ALA A 61 -6.16 8.87 -1.86
CA ALA A 61 -5.97 8.12 -0.61
C ALA A 61 -4.51 7.73 -0.34
N TRP A 62 -3.73 7.46 -1.38
CA TRP A 62 -2.31 7.08 -1.30
C TRP A 62 -1.33 8.22 -1.57
N GLN A 63 -1.79 9.48 -1.66
CA GLN A 63 -0.96 10.66 -1.90
C GLN A 63 0.09 10.48 -3.00
N MET A 64 -0.33 9.88 -4.13
CA MET A 64 0.57 9.54 -5.23
C MET A 64 0.97 10.77 -6.06
N HIS A 65 2.28 10.99 -6.17
CA HIS A 65 2.88 11.99 -7.06
C HIS A 65 2.88 11.53 -8.52
N THR A 66 3.05 12.48 -9.45
CA THR A 66 3.09 12.20 -10.90
C THR A 66 4.15 11.16 -11.27
N VAL A 67 5.34 11.22 -10.65
CA VAL A 67 6.43 10.25 -10.92
C VAL A 67 6.01 8.83 -10.49
N ALA A 68 5.39 8.67 -9.33
CA ALA A 68 4.87 7.39 -8.88
C ALA A 68 3.80 6.84 -9.83
N TRP A 69 2.95 7.73 -10.38
CA TRP A 69 1.95 7.35 -11.37
C TRP A 69 2.55 6.88 -12.69
N ILE A 70 3.59 7.56 -13.18
CA ILE A 70 4.32 7.17 -14.38
C ILE A 70 4.97 5.79 -14.18
N THR A 71 5.68 5.61 -13.06
CA THR A 71 6.35 4.34 -12.73
C THR A 71 5.34 3.19 -12.61
N ALA A 72 4.20 3.42 -11.94
CA ALA A 72 3.13 2.43 -11.86
C ALA A 72 2.61 2.03 -13.25
N ASN A 73 2.43 2.98 -14.17
CA ASN A 73 2.02 2.70 -15.54
C ASN A 73 3.09 1.95 -16.34
N GLN A 74 4.36 2.23 -16.14
CA GLN A 74 5.46 1.46 -16.74
C GLN A 74 5.44 0.01 -16.26
N TRP A 75 5.26 -0.20 -14.96
CA TRP A 75 5.11 -1.53 -14.37
C TRP A 75 3.87 -2.25 -14.92
N ARG A 76 2.72 -1.57 -15.01
CA ARG A 76 1.49 -2.12 -15.59
C ARG A 76 1.71 -2.57 -17.02
N LYS A 77 2.35 -1.74 -17.85
CA LYS A 77 2.67 -2.06 -19.24
C LYS A 77 3.58 -3.29 -19.36
N ALA A 78 4.60 -3.38 -18.49
CA ALA A 78 5.52 -4.52 -18.46
C ALA A 78 4.83 -5.84 -18.01
N ASN A 79 3.69 -5.74 -17.31
CA ASN A 79 2.86 -6.87 -16.87
C ASN A 79 1.57 -7.02 -17.71
N GLU A 80 1.55 -6.51 -18.94
CA GLU A 80 0.44 -6.61 -19.90
C GLU A 80 -0.90 -6.06 -19.37
N MET A 81 -0.84 -5.13 -18.41
CA MET A 81 -2.03 -4.46 -17.86
C MET A 81 -2.27 -3.10 -18.53
N PRO A 82 -3.55 -2.70 -18.70
CA PRO A 82 -3.87 -1.39 -19.27
C PRO A 82 -3.28 -0.25 -18.42
N THR A 83 -2.72 0.78 -19.07
CA THR A 83 -2.32 2.02 -18.41
C THR A 83 -3.54 2.85 -18.01
N LEU A 84 -3.40 3.64 -16.94
CA LEU A 84 -4.49 4.45 -16.39
C LEU A 84 -4.07 5.93 -16.34
N SER A 85 -4.94 6.80 -16.84
CA SER A 85 -4.65 8.24 -16.88
C SER A 85 -4.67 8.86 -15.48
N ARG A 86 -3.68 9.72 -15.18
CA ARG A 86 -3.69 10.52 -13.94
C ARG A 86 -4.87 11.48 -13.86
N ALA A 87 -5.46 11.89 -14.98
CA ALA A 87 -6.68 12.68 -14.98
C ALA A 87 -7.87 11.97 -14.31
N GLN A 88 -7.83 10.64 -14.20
CA GLN A 88 -8.85 9.82 -13.53
C GLN A 88 -8.59 9.66 -12.02
N TRP A 89 -7.69 10.45 -11.43
CA TRP A 89 -7.29 10.27 -10.02
C TRP A 89 -8.46 10.33 -9.02
N LYS A 90 -9.58 10.98 -9.33
CA LYS A 90 -10.78 11.00 -8.47
C LYS A 90 -11.56 9.69 -8.47
N ASN A 91 -11.29 8.77 -9.40
CA ASN A 91 -11.92 7.45 -9.42
C ASN A 91 -11.21 6.53 -8.40
N GLN A 92 -11.92 6.08 -7.39
CA GLN A 92 -11.38 5.25 -6.30
C GLN A 92 -10.80 3.93 -6.79
N ILE A 93 -11.40 3.30 -7.80
CA ILE A 93 -10.90 2.04 -8.40
C ILE A 93 -9.56 2.30 -9.08
N VAL A 94 -9.47 3.40 -9.83
CA VAL A 94 -8.22 3.81 -10.50
C VAL A 94 -7.13 4.13 -9.49
N GLN A 95 -7.42 4.88 -8.44
CA GLN A 95 -6.45 5.16 -7.37
C GLN A 95 -5.90 3.88 -6.75
N ARG A 96 -6.78 2.97 -6.34
CA ARG A 96 -6.39 1.70 -5.74
C ARG A 96 -5.53 0.87 -6.70
N ALA A 97 -5.94 0.74 -7.97
CA ALA A 97 -5.19 0.01 -8.98
C ALA A 97 -3.77 0.59 -9.18
N MET A 98 -3.64 1.93 -9.18
CA MET A 98 -2.35 2.60 -9.32
C MET A 98 -1.46 2.42 -8.08
N ALA A 99 -2.03 2.54 -6.88
CA ALA A 99 -1.31 2.29 -5.63
C ALA A 99 -0.81 0.84 -5.55
N MET A 100 -1.65 -0.13 -5.88
CA MET A 100 -1.25 -1.55 -5.96
C MET A 100 -0.10 -1.75 -6.94
N SER A 101 -0.20 -1.16 -8.15
CA SER A 101 0.84 -1.30 -9.17
C SER A 101 2.17 -0.67 -8.73
N TYR A 102 2.14 0.50 -8.09
CA TYR A 102 3.36 1.15 -7.61
C TYR A 102 4.00 0.40 -6.43
N LEU A 103 3.20 -0.09 -5.48
CA LEU A 103 3.69 -0.90 -4.36
C LEU A 103 4.24 -2.26 -4.82
N SER A 104 3.64 -2.88 -5.85
CA SER A 104 4.19 -4.08 -6.49
C SER A 104 5.54 -3.79 -7.13
N TRP A 105 5.66 -2.69 -7.88
CA TRP A 105 6.93 -2.24 -8.43
C TRP A 105 7.98 -2.01 -7.33
N CYS A 106 7.61 -1.39 -6.21
CA CYS A 106 8.51 -1.19 -5.07
C CYS A 106 9.02 -2.53 -4.52
N LYS A 107 8.11 -3.47 -4.26
CA LYS A 107 8.45 -4.81 -3.75
C LYS A 107 9.41 -5.54 -4.70
N GLU A 108 9.07 -5.61 -5.99
CA GLU A 108 9.87 -6.29 -7.00
C GLU A 108 11.24 -5.64 -7.20
N THR A 109 11.32 -4.31 -7.13
CA THR A 109 12.58 -3.59 -7.27
C THR A 109 13.50 -3.89 -6.09
N LEU A 110 12.99 -3.90 -4.86
CA LEU A 110 13.76 -4.29 -3.67
C LEU A 110 14.33 -5.71 -3.81
N VAL A 111 13.53 -6.65 -4.32
CA VAL A 111 13.98 -8.02 -4.60
C VAL A 111 15.11 -8.03 -5.64
N LYS A 112 14.99 -7.26 -6.72
CA LYS A 112 16.03 -7.12 -7.76
C LYS A 112 17.32 -6.49 -7.23
N GLU A 113 17.21 -5.62 -6.23
CA GLU A 113 18.36 -5.00 -5.53
C GLU A 113 18.98 -5.91 -4.45
N GLY A 114 18.52 -7.16 -4.34
CA GLY A 114 19.12 -8.18 -3.46
C GLY A 114 18.43 -8.35 -2.10
N ILE A 115 17.33 -7.64 -1.84
CA ILE A 115 16.54 -7.83 -0.62
C ILE A 115 15.50 -8.92 -0.87
N ALA A 116 15.89 -10.18 -0.67
CA ALA A 116 15.10 -11.34 -1.06
C ALA A 116 13.67 -11.39 -0.48
N LYS A 117 13.47 -10.84 0.72
CA LYS A 117 12.17 -10.77 1.40
C LYS A 117 11.98 -9.38 2.03
N PRO A 118 11.65 -8.36 1.22
CA PRO A 118 11.46 -7.02 1.76
C PRO A 118 10.27 -6.99 2.73
N THR A 119 10.45 -6.34 3.87
CA THR A 119 9.36 -6.12 4.82
C THR A 119 8.37 -5.07 4.30
N HIS A 120 7.16 -5.03 4.87
CA HIS A 120 6.18 -4.00 4.52
C HIS A 120 6.69 -2.58 4.78
N GLU A 121 7.46 -2.40 5.85
CA GLU A 121 8.11 -1.15 6.19
C GLU A 121 9.14 -0.73 5.13
N GLN A 122 9.93 -1.67 4.60
CA GLN A 122 10.91 -1.40 3.53
C GLN A 122 10.19 -1.06 2.21
N VAL A 123 9.12 -1.79 1.86
CA VAL A 123 8.31 -1.48 0.67
C VAL A 123 7.67 -0.10 0.80
N TYR A 124 7.11 0.23 1.97
CA TYR A 124 6.57 1.57 2.23
C TYR A 124 7.68 2.64 2.21
N MET A 125 8.86 2.36 2.76
CA MET A 125 9.98 3.31 2.72
C MET A 125 10.34 3.67 1.29
N MET A 126 10.41 2.69 0.40
CA MET A 126 10.65 2.92 -1.02
C MET A 126 9.52 3.74 -1.68
N PHE A 127 8.26 3.46 -1.31
CA PHE A 127 7.09 4.23 -1.73
C PHE A 127 7.18 5.71 -1.30
N ALA A 128 7.47 5.96 -0.03
CA ALA A 128 7.34 7.28 0.60
C ALA A 128 8.61 8.15 0.50
N TRP A 129 9.78 7.55 0.47
CA TRP A 129 11.07 8.27 0.39
C TRP A 129 11.66 8.24 -1.03
N GLY A 130 11.20 7.31 -1.85
CA GLY A 130 11.60 7.12 -3.24
C GLY A 130 12.82 6.20 -3.39
N TYR A 131 12.87 5.57 -4.57
CA TYR A 131 13.90 4.59 -4.90
C TYR A 131 15.32 5.14 -4.76
N THR A 132 15.60 6.30 -5.36
CA THR A 132 16.95 6.90 -5.39
C THR A 132 17.48 7.13 -3.98
N ASN A 133 16.73 7.83 -3.14
CA ASN A 133 17.16 8.12 -1.77
C ASN A 133 17.36 6.84 -0.95
N PHE A 134 16.45 5.87 -1.08
CA PHE A 134 16.53 4.63 -0.33
C PHE A 134 17.71 3.77 -0.80
N LYS A 135 17.99 3.73 -2.09
CA LYS A 135 19.16 3.05 -2.66
C LYS A 135 20.48 3.70 -2.21
N GLU A 136 20.57 5.02 -2.28
CA GLU A 136 21.75 5.78 -1.83
C GLU A 136 22.05 5.59 -0.32
N SER A 137 21.01 5.33 0.48
CA SER A 137 21.17 4.96 1.89
C SER A 137 21.73 3.55 2.08
N GLY A 138 21.82 2.73 1.03
CA GLY A 138 22.09 1.29 1.10
C GLY A 138 20.89 0.48 1.59
N PHE A 139 19.69 0.99 1.34
CA PHE A 139 18.40 0.45 1.83
C PHE A 139 18.32 0.38 3.37
N ASP A 140 19.07 1.25 4.03
CA ASP A 140 19.10 1.37 5.49
C ASP A 140 17.99 2.32 5.95
N MET A 141 16.97 1.75 6.59
CA MET A 141 15.84 2.51 7.12
C MET A 141 16.26 3.50 8.22
N ALA A 142 17.35 3.22 8.97
CA ALA A 142 17.82 4.11 10.02
C ALA A 142 18.30 5.47 9.49
N LYS A 143 18.74 5.51 8.23
CA LYS A 143 19.19 6.74 7.55
C LYS A 143 18.03 7.57 6.99
N ALA A 144 16.82 7.03 6.92
CA ALA A 144 15.68 7.76 6.44
C ALA A 144 15.26 8.88 7.42
N PRO A 145 14.58 9.95 6.93
CA PRO A 145 14.04 10.99 7.79
C PRO A 145 13.11 10.41 8.86
N ALA A 146 13.19 10.92 10.11
CA ALA A 146 12.43 10.41 11.25
C ALA A 146 10.92 10.28 10.96
N LYS A 147 10.32 11.29 10.30
CA LYS A 147 8.91 11.25 9.90
C LYS A 147 8.57 10.07 8.97
N LYS A 148 9.51 9.70 8.08
CA LYS A 148 9.31 8.57 7.16
C LYS A 148 9.44 7.23 7.88
N ARG A 149 10.37 7.13 8.85
CA ARG A 149 10.50 5.94 9.71
C ARG A 149 9.26 5.70 10.56
N ASP A 150 8.76 6.75 11.21
CA ASP A 150 7.52 6.70 11.99
C ASP A 150 6.33 6.26 11.12
N ALA A 151 6.19 6.81 9.93
CA ALA A 151 5.13 6.40 9.01
C ALA A 151 5.26 4.94 8.57
N ALA A 152 6.49 4.46 8.28
CA ALA A 152 6.74 3.06 7.94
C ALA A 152 6.38 2.11 9.08
N GLU A 153 6.73 2.46 10.31
CA GLU A 153 6.37 1.68 11.51
C GLU A 153 4.84 1.61 11.68
N ARG A 154 4.14 2.74 11.52
CA ARG A 154 2.67 2.76 11.58
C ARG A 154 2.03 1.87 10.52
N VAL A 155 2.53 1.89 9.26
CA VAL A 155 2.06 0.98 8.22
C VAL A 155 2.23 -0.48 8.62
N GLY A 156 3.42 -0.85 9.11
CA GLY A 156 3.69 -2.21 9.57
C GLY A 156 2.80 -2.63 10.75
N ASN A 157 2.54 -1.73 11.70
CA ASN A 157 1.66 -2.00 12.85
C ASN A 157 0.22 -2.23 12.39
N ILE A 158 -0.35 -1.35 11.57
CA ILE A 158 -1.70 -1.50 11.02
C ILE A 158 -1.83 -2.83 10.26
N TYR A 159 -0.86 -3.14 9.39
CA TYR A 159 -0.85 -4.40 8.65
C TYR A 159 -0.90 -5.60 9.59
N ARG A 160 0.00 -5.66 10.59
CA ARG A 160 0.07 -6.78 11.55
C ARG A 160 -1.18 -6.94 12.39
N GLU A 161 -1.87 -5.86 12.72
CA GLU A 161 -3.15 -5.92 13.45
C GLU A 161 -4.28 -6.50 12.61
N LEU A 162 -4.30 -6.20 11.31
CA LEU A 162 -5.39 -6.61 10.42
C LEU A 162 -5.27 -8.05 9.90
N ILE A 163 -4.07 -8.67 9.98
CA ILE A 163 -3.85 -10.04 9.51
C ILE A 163 -3.83 -11.08 10.64
N LYS A 164 -4.02 -10.65 11.90
CA LYS A 164 -4.15 -11.57 13.05
C LYS A 164 -5.49 -12.28 13.02
#